data_366a56fdd45b5417c27c88d291537d60
#
_entry.id   366a56fdd45b5417c27c88d291537d60
#
_cell.length_a   1.000
_cell.length_b   1.000
_cell.length_c   1.000
_cell.angle_alpha   90.00
_cell.angle_beta   90.00
_cell.angle_gamma   90.00
#
_symmetry.space_group_name_H-M   'P 1'
#
loop_
_entity.id
_entity.type
_entity.pdbx_description
1 polymer ?
#
loop_
_entity_poly.entity_id
_entity_poly.type
_entity_poly.pdbx_seq_one_letter_code
_entity_poly.pdbx_strand_id
1 'polypeptide(L)'
;GLNLQYAVQASPDGLAQAFVIGEQFVGNSPSALVLGDNIFYGHDFHELLGNAMQREQGASVFAYHVHDPERYGVAEFDAQGKVLSLEEKPQAPKSSYAVTGLYFYDNQVVELAKSLKPSARGEYEITDLNRLYLEQGQLNVEIMGRGYAWLDTGTHESLLEAGQFIATLEHRQGL
;
A
#
# COMPACT_ATOMS: atom_id res chain seq x y z
N GLY A 1 19.95 -16.57 3.33
CA GLY A 1 19.33 -16.45 1.99
C GLY A 1 17.82 -16.28 2.12
N LEU A 2 17.14 -15.90 1.04
CA LEU A 2 15.69 -15.79 1.01
C LEU A 2 15.04 -17.14 0.76
N ASN A 3 13.92 -17.40 1.42
CA ASN A 3 13.04 -18.53 1.11
C ASN A 3 11.90 -18.01 0.23
N LEU A 4 11.89 -18.38 -1.04
CA LEU A 4 10.88 -17.94 -2.01
C LEU A 4 9.83 -19.02 -2.22
N GLN A 5 8.57 -18.62 -2.19
CA GLN A 5 7.41 -19.44 -2.53
C GLN A 5 6.60 -18.74 -3.63
N TYR A 6 5.92 -19.52 -4.45
CA TYR A 6 5.13 -19.01 -5.57
C TYR A 6 3.70 -19.51 -5.44
N ALA A 7 2.76 -18.62 -5.67
CA ALA A 7 1.35 -18.97 -5.76
C ALA A 7 0.71 -18.20 -6.92
N VAL A 8 -0.28 -18.79 -7.55
CA VAL A 8 -1.00 -18.21 -8.68
C VAL A 8 -2.35 -17.71 -8.18
N GLN A 9 -2.66 -16.45 -8.43
CA GLN A 9 -4.01 -15.93 -8.34
C GLN A 9 -4.74 -16.29 -9.64
N ALA A 10 -5.73 -17.15 -9.57
CA ALA A 10 -6.39 -17.69 -10.77
C ALA A 10 -7.22 -16.65 -11.54
N SER A 11 -7.71 -15.63 -10.84
CA SER A 11 -8.49 -14.52 -11.37
C SER A 11 -8.08 -13.23 -10.66
N PRO A 12 -8.05 -12.07 -11.33
CA PRO A 12 -7.66 -10.79 -10.73
C PRO A 12 -8.78 -10.22 -9.84
N ASP A 13 -9.15 -10.95 -8.80
CA ASP A 13 -10.30 -10.65 -7.93
C ASP A 13 -9.97 -9.65 -6.80
N GLY A 14 -8.84 -8.96 -6.88
CA GLY A 14 -8.41 -7.92 -5.94
C GLY A 14 -7.21 -8.30 -5.08
N LEU A 15 -6.53 -7.28 -4.55
CA LEU A 15 -5.24 -7.42 -3.85
C LEU A 15 -5.35 -8.12 -2.50
N ALA A 16 -6.45 -7.94 -1.77
CA ALA A 16 -6.62 -8.56 -0.46
C ALA A 16 -6.65 -10.09 -0.54
N GLN A 17 -6.99 -10.66 -1.70
CA GLN A 17 -6.97 -12.10 -1.94
C GLN A 17 -5.57 -12.72 -1.79
N ALA A 18 -4.50 -11.92 -1.93
CA ALA A 18 -3.13 -12.37 -1.72
C ALA A 18 -2.92 -12.99 -0.33
N PHE A 19 -3.58 -12.46 0.70
CA PHE A 19 -3.50 -13.01 2.07
C PHE A 19 -4.23 -14.33 2.22
N VAL A 20 -5.33 -14.52 1.50
CA VAL A 20 -6.08 -15.78 1.49
C VAL A 20 -5.29 -16.87 0.76
N ILE A 21 -4.71 -16.54 -0.40
CA ILE A 21 -3.87 -17.45 -1.18
C ILE A 21 -2.58 -17.78 -0.44
N GLY A 22 -1.96 -16.77 0.19
CA GLY A 22 -0.70 -16.86 0.93
C GLY A 22 -0.85 -17.29 2.39
N GLU A 23 -2.02 -17.72 2.85
CA GLU A 23 -2.30 -18.03 4.25
C GLU A 23 -1.24 -18.92 4.91
N GLN A 24 -0.87 -20.02 4.25
CA GLN A 24 0.13 -20.96 4.79
C GLN A 24 1.53 -20.33 4.88
N PHE A 25 1.84 -19.41 3.99
CA PHE A 25 3.12 -18.68 4.00
C PHE A 25 3.14 -17.62 5.10
N VAL A 26 2.08 -16.86 5.27
CA VAL A 26 1.94 -15.82 6.29
C VAL A 26 1.83 -16.45 7.69
N GLY A 27 1.04 -17.50 7.83
CA GLY A 27 0.78 -18.15 9.11
C GLY A 27 0.24 -17.18 10.15
N ASN A 28 0.84 -17.18 11.34
CA ASN A 28 0.48 -16.29 12.45
C ASN A 28 1.50 -15.16 12.65
N SER A 29 2.29 -14.83 11.62
CA SER A 29 3.34 -13.83 11.71
C SER A 29 2.85 -12.48 11.15
N PRO A 30 3.42 -11.36 11.63
CA PRO A 30 3.30 -10.10 10.89
C PRO A 30 3.82 -10.25 9.47
N SER A 31 3.24 -9.52 8.54
CA SER A 31 3.56 -9.63 7.13
C SER A 31 3.60 -8.26 6.44
N ALA A 32 4.34 -8.18 5.35
CA ALA A 32 4.33 -7.05 4.44
C ALA A 32 3.79 -7.47 3.07
N LEU A 33 2.96 -6.62 2.47
CA LEU A 33 2.54 -6.75 1.07
C LEU A 33 3.17 -5.61 0.29
N VAL A 34 3.87 -5.95 -0.78
CA VAL A 34 4.50 -4.99 -1.68
C VAL A 34 4.00 -5.25 -3.10
N LEU A 35 3.51 -4.21 -3.76
CA LEU A 35 3.10 -4.31 -5.17
C LEU A 35 4.34 -4.23 -6.06
N GLY A 36 4.48 -5.17 -6.97
CA GLY A 36 5.67 -5.34 -7.79
C GLY A 36 5.87 -4.28 -8.88
N ASP A 37 4.88 -3.45 -9.11
CA ASP A 37 4.87 -2.31 -10.05
C ASP A 37 5.07 -0.96 -9.36
N ASN A 38 5.40 -0.95 -8.06
CA ASN A 38 5.64 0.27 -7.30
C ASN A 38 7.13 0.48 -7.06
N ILE A 39 7.61 1.69 -7.32
CA ILE A 39 8.98 2.13 -7.04
C ILE A 39 8.94 3.18 -5.93
N PHE A 40 9.76 2.96 -4.91
CA PHE A 40 9.94 3.88 -3.80
C PHE A 40 11.38 4.39 -3.77
N TYR A 41 11.54 5.69 -3.63
CA TYR A 41 12.84 6.33 -3.47
C TYR A 41 12.77 7.44 -2.43
N GLY A 42 13.78 7.53 -1.55
CA GLY A 42 13.86 8.58 -0.55
C GLY A 42 15.02 8.35 0.40
N HIS A 43 15.63 9.45 0.91
CA HIS A 43 16.85 9.37 1.71
C HIS A 43 16.66 8.56 2.99
N ASP A 44 15.58 8.82 3.75
CA ASP A 44 15.32 8.20 5.05
C ASP A 44 14.23 7.12 4.96
N PHE A 45 14.09 6.47 3.79
CA PHE A 45 13.05 5.48 3.57
C PHE A 45 13.17 4.29 4.52
N HIS A 46 14.39 3.89 4.89
CA HIS A 46 14.64 2.82 5.86
C HIS A 46 14.14 3.16 7.28
N GLU A 47 14.16 4.43 7.70
CA GLU A 47 13.61 4.85 8.99
C GLU A 47 12.07 4.76 8.98
N LEU A 48 11.46 5.21 7.88
CA LEU A 48 10.02 5.11 7.68
C LEU A 48 9.54 3.64 7.75
N LEU A 49 10.26 2.74 7.07
CA LEU A 49 10.01 1.30 7.15
C LEU A 49 10.23 0.75 8.56
N GLY A 50 11.31 1.17 9.22
CA GLY A 50 11.64 0.74 10.58
C GLY A 50 10.52 1.07 11.57
N ASN A 51 9.93 2.25 11.47
CA ASN A 51 8.80 2.66 12.30
C ASN A 51 7.57 1.78 12.07
N ALA A 52 7.26 1.45 10.82
CA ALA A 52 6.15 0.57 10.49
C ALA A 52 6.39 -0.88 10.99
N MET A 53 7.61 -1.40 10.85
CA MET A 53 8.00 -2.76 11.27
C MET A 53 8.02 -2.94 12.79
N GLN A 54 8.22 -1.89 13.57
CA GLN A 54 8.24 -1.96 15.03
C GLN A 54 6.83 -2.04 15.65
N ARG A 55 5.79 -1.80 14.88
CA ARG A 55 4.41 -1.93 15.37
C ARG A 55 4.00 -3.39 15.38
N GLU A 56 3.77 -3.91 16.56
CA GLU A 56 3.39 -5.31 16.76
C GLU A 56 1.89 -5.58 16.49
N GLN A 57 1.06 -4.53 16.48
CA GLN A 57 -0.40 -4.63 16.32
C GLN A 57 -0.91 -3.65 15.28
N GLY A 58 -1.94 -4.09 14.57
CA GLY A 58 -2.64 -3.30 13.58
C GLY A 58 -1.95 -3.31 12.21
N ALA A 59 -2.31 -2.31 11.41
CA ALA A 59 -1.76 -2.11 10.08
C ALA A 59 -1.01 -0.78 9.98
N SER A 60 0.01 -0.75 9.12
CA SER A 60 0.68 0.48 8.69
C SER A 60 0.67 0.57 7.19
N VAL A 61 0.20 1.70 6.67
CA VAL A 61 0.17 2.03 5.24
C VAL A 61 0.87 3.36 5.01
N PHE A 62 1.25 3.64 3.77
CA PHE A 62 1.98 4.85 3.41
C PHE A 62 1.12 5.69 2.48
N ALA A 63 1.01 6.99 2.77
CA ALA A 63 0.26 7.93 1.97
C ALA A 63 1.19 8.92 1.29
N TYR A 64 0.96 9.16 0.01
CA TYR A 64 1.74 10.06 -0.83
C TYR A 64 0.84 11.07 -1.52
N HIS A 65 1.25 12.33 -1.54
CA HIS A 65 0.48 13.40 -2.18
C HIS A 65 0.60 13.30 -3.71
N VAL A 66 -0.55 13.14 -4.38
CA VAL A 66 -0.65 13.03 -5.85
C VAL A 66 -1.59 14.10 -6.41
N HIS A 67 -1.52 14.33 -7.71
CA HIS A 67 -2.42 15.27 -8.43
C HIS A 67 -3.68 14.61 -8.97
N ASP A 68 -3.68 13.27 -9.09
CA ASP A 68 -4.74 12.42 -9.66
C ASP A 68 -5.23 11.35 -8.66
N PRO A 69 -5.70 11.75 -7.44
CA PRO A 69 -6.02 10.82 -6.36
C PRO A 69 -7.15 9.85 -6.69
N GLU A 70 -8.03 10.18 -7.64
CA GLU A 70 -9.15 9.33 -8.08
C GLU A 70 -8.72 7.97 -8.67
N ARG A 71 -7.44 7.81 -8.96
CA ARG A 71 -6.88 6.55 -9.48
C ARG A 71 -6.57 5.53 -8.37
N TYR A 72 -6.52 5.95 -7.12
CA TYR A 72 -5.95 5.21 -6.00
C TYR A 72 -6.95 5.07 -4.84
N GLY A 73 -6.58 4.27 -3.86
CA GLY A 73 -7.17 4.37 -2.53
C GLY A 73 -6.76 5.71 -1.89
N VAL A 74 -7.72 6.49 -1.42
CA VAL A 74 -7.50 7.84 -0.89
C VAL A 74 -7.71 7.85 0.62
N ALA A 75 -6.76 8.43 1.35
CA ALA A 75 -6.84 8.63 2.80
C ALA A 75 -7.24 10.09 3.11
N GLU A 76 -8.28 10.27 3.91
CA GLU A 76 -8.70 11.56 4.45
C GLU A 76 -8.16 11.74 5.87
N PHE A 77 -7.67 12.94 6.18
CA PHE A 77 -7.10 13.27 7.48
C PHE A 77 -7.81 14.45 8.13
N ASP A 78 -7.84 14.46 9.46
CA ASP A 78 -8.21 15.66 10.22
C ASP A 78 -7.03 16.65 10.31
N ALA A 79 -7.30 17.80 10.95
CA ALA A 79 -6.28 18.85 11.14
C ALA A 79 -5.10 18.41 12.03
N GLN A 80 -5.25 17.30 12.77
CA GLN A 80 -4.21 16.71 13.62
C GLN A 80 -3.45 15.58 12.92
N GLY A 81 -3.79 15.26 11.65
CA GLY A 81 -3.17 14.20 10.87
C GLY A 81 -3.70 12.80 11.17
N LYS A 82 -4.82 12.69 11.89
CA LYS A 82 -5.48 11.41 12.12
C LYS A 82 -6.33 11.01 10.91
N VAL A 83 -6.25 9.76 10.50
CA VAL A 83 -7.07 9.23 9.40
C VAL A 83 -8.53 9.20 9.80
N LEU A 84 -9.36 9.79 8.97
CA LEU A 84 -10.82 9.84 9.12
C LEU A 84 -11.51 8.78 8.27
N SER A 85 -11.07 8.63 7.03
CA SER A 85 -11.67 7.68 6.09
C SER A 85 -10.67 7.19 5.04
N LEU A 86 -11.00 6.04 4.46
CA LEU A 86 -10.33 5.48 3.28
C LEU A 86 -11.38 5.18 2.22
N GLU A 87 -11.11 5.56 0.98
CA GLU A 87 -12.03 5.35 -0.14
C GLU A 87 -11.27 4.86 -1.38
N GLU A 88 -11.73 3.77 -1.97
CA GLU A 88 -11.13 3.20 -3.17
C GLU A 88 -11.62 3.93 -4.42
N LYS A 89 -10.68 4.51 -5.18
CA LYS A 89 -10.91 5.19 -6.46
C LYS A 89 -12.15 6.10 -6.45
N PRO A 90 -12.21 7.08 -5.52
CA PRO A 90 -13.38 7.93 -5.37
C PRO A 90 -13.58 8.83 -6.59
N GLN A 91 -14.82 9.01 -7.01
CA GLN A 91 -15.16 9.98 -8.08
C GLN A 91 -14.94 11.43 -7.63
N ALA A 92 -15.06 11.71 -6.34
CA ALA A 92 -14.81 13.02 -5.73
C ALA A 92 -13.90 12.84 -4.51
N PRO A 93 -12.57 12.79 -4.73
CA PRO A 93 -11.61 12.56 -3.65
C PRO A 93 -11.68 13.63 -2.56
N LYS A 94 -11.68 13.22 -1.30
CA LYS A 94 -11.70 14.12 -0.14
C LYS A 94 -10.33 14.67 0.22
N SER A 95 -9.28 14.08 -0.33
CA SER A 95 -7.90 14.54 -0.19
C SER A 95 -7.08 14.17 -1.41
N SER A 96 -5.83 14.66 -1.46
CA SER A 96 -4.84 14.29 -2.50
C SER A 96 -3.84 13.23 -2.00
N TYR A 97 -4.12 12.55 -0.90
CA TYR A 97 -3.22 11.53 -0.36
C TYR A 97 -3.63 10.13 -0.81
N ALA A 98 -2.89 9.60 -1.78
CA ALA A 98 -3.03 8.23 -2.26
C ALA A 98 -2.33 7.25 -1.31
N VAL A 99 -2.95 6.12 -1.01
CA VAL A 99 -2.31 5.00 -0.32
C VAL A 99 -1.45 4.26 -1.33
N THR A 100 -0.16 4.12 -1.00
CA THR A 100 0.82 3.47 -1.88
C THR A 100 0.72 1.94 -1.84
N GLY A 101 1.43 1.27 -2.73
CA GLY A 101 1.46 -0.20 -2.81
C GLY A 101 2.42 -0.87 -1.81
N LEU A 102 2.52 -0.35 -0.59
CA LEU A 102 3.31 -0.92 0.50
C LEU A 102 2.50 -0.94 1.79
N TYR A 103 2.38 -2.12 2.38
CA TYR A 103 1.51 -2.36 3.51
C TYR A 103 2.21 -3.26 4.53
N PHE A 104 2.02 -2.98 5.83
CA PHE A 104 2.44 -3.85 6.92
C PHE A 104 1.23 -4.21 7.77
N TYR A 105 1.11 -5.46 8.11
CA TYR A 105 -0.02 -6.00 8.85
C TYR A 105 0.44 -6.91 9.98
N ASP A 106 -0.32 -6.92 11.05
CA ASP A 106 -0.19 -7.91 12.10
C ASP A 106 -0.76 -9.29 11.68
N ASN A 107 -0.81 -10.23 12.61
CA ASN A 107 -1.24 -11.59 12.36
C ASN A 107 -2.76 -11.77 12.14
N GLN A 108 -3.57 -10.72 12.25
CA GLN A 108 -5.01 -10.77 12.00
C GLN A 108 -5.35 -10.67 10.52
N VAL A 109 -4.40 -10.27 9.69
CA VAL A 109 -4.61 -9.91 8.28
C VAL A 109 -5.30 -11.01 7.47
N VAL A 110 -4.94 -12.27 7.68
CA VAL A 110 -5.52 -13.39 6.93
C VAL A 110 -7.01 -13.55 7.24
N GLU A 111 -7.38 -13.52 8.52
CA GLU A 111 -8.78 -13.65 8.95
C GLU A 111 -9.62 -12.45 8.52
N LEU A 112 -9.07 -11.24 8.61
CA LEU A 112 -9.73 -10.04 8.11
C LEU A 112 -9.92 -10.10 6.59
N ALA A 113 -8.91 -10.53 5.83
CA ALA A 113 -9.02 -10.70 4.38
C ALA A 113 -10.09 -11.72 3.99
N LYS A 114 -10.20 -12.85 4.71
CA LYS A 114 -11.26 -13.85 4.50
C LYS A 114 -12.66 -13.31 4.78
N SER A 115 -12.81 -12.33 5.67
CA SER A 115 -14.09 -11.73 6.02
C SER A 115 -14.62 -10.73 5.00
N LEU A 116 -13.76 -10.26 4.09
CA LEU A 116 -14.14 -9.28 3.07
C LEU A 116 -15.20 -9.81 2.12
N LYS A 117 -15.97 -8.90 1.58
CA LYS A 117 -16.90 -9.14 0.47
C LYS A 117 -16.42 -8.37 -0.75
N PRO A 118 -16.67 -8.89 -1.96
CA PRO A 118 -16.34 -8.14 -3.17
C PRO A 118 -17.03 -6.77 -3.17
N SER A 119 -16.28 -5.75 -3.60
CA SER A 119 -16.78 -4.39 -3.80
C SER A 119 -17.79 -4.33 -4.95
N ALA A 120 -18.36 -3.14 -5.21
CA ALA A 120 -19.19 -2.90 -6.38
C ALA A 120 -18.45 -3.17 -7.72
N ARG A 121 -17.10 -3.18 -7.70
CA ARG A 121 -16.23 -3.54 -8.83
C ARG A 121 -16.03 -5.05 -8.97
N GLY A 122 -16.52 -5.85 -8.02
CA GLY A 122 -16.31 -7.29 -7.97
C GLY A 122 -14.96 -7.71 -7.40
N GLU A 123 -14.21 -6.81 -6.77
CA GLU A 123 -12.86 -7.03 -6.26
C GLU A 123 -12.83 -7.07 -4.73
N TYR A 124 -11.96 -7.91 -4.15
CA TYR A 124 -11.59 -7.88 -2.74
C TYR A 124 -10.54 -6.78 -2.53
N GLU A 125 -11.03 -5.58 -2.22
CA GLU A 125 -10.22 -4.38 -2.19
C GLU A 125 -9.28 -4.35 -0.99
N ILE A 126 -8.01 -3.98 -1.23
CA ILE A 126 -7.06 -3.74 -0.15
C ILE A 126 -7.50 -2.55 0.72
N THR A 127 -8.17 -1.58 0.12
CA THR A 127 -8.73 -0.43 0.83
C THR A 127 -9.80 -0.85 1.83
N ASP A 128 -10.63 -1.87 1.51
CA ASP A 128 -11.62 -2.40 2.46
C ASP A 128 -10.95 -3.14 3.62
N LEU A 129 -9.88 -3.89 3.35
CA LEU A 129 -9.06 -4.49 4.40
C LEU A 129 -8.48 -3.42 5.35
N ASN A 130 -7.90 -2.36 4.80
CA ASN A 130 -7.37 -1.23 5.58
C ASN A 130 -8.48 -0.51 6.37
N ARG A 131 -9.69 -0.44 5.82
CA ARG A 131 -10.85 0.14 6.50
C ARG A 131 -11.25 -0.67 7.75
N LEU A 132 -11.17 -2.01 7.70
CA LEU A 132 -11.41 -2.84 8.89
C LEU A 132 -10.41 -2.49 10.01
N TYR A 133 -9.14 -2.30 9.70
CA TYR A 133 -8.16 -1.83 10.69
C TYR A 133 -8.44 -0.42 11.19
N LEU A 134 -8.91 0.48 10.32
CA LEU A 134 -9.30 1.83 10.72
C LEU A 134 -10.49 1.80 11.70
N GLU A 135 -11.52 1.00 11.43
CA GLU A 135 -12.69 0.82 12.28
C GLU A 135 -12.34 0.24 13.66
N GLN A 136 -11.32 -0.62 13.72
CA GLN A 136 -10.77 -1.14 14.98
C GLN A 136 -9.88 -0.12 15.72
N GLY A 137 -9.59 1.04 15.12
CA GLY A 137 -8.63 2.01 15.65
C GLY A 137 -7.18 1.56 15.58
N GLN A 138 -6.86 0.63 14.70
CA GLN A 138 -5.56 -0.03 14.56
C GLN A 138 -4.86 0.26 13.23
N LEU A 139 -5.29 1.27 12.47
CA LEU A 139 -4.62 1.71 11.25
C LEU A 139 -3.69 2.88 11.54
N ASN A 140 -2.44 2.73 11.16
CA ASN A 140 -1.43 3.79 11.15
C ASN A 140 -1.16 4.20 9.70
N VAL A 141 -1.06 5.51 9.46
CA VAL A 141 -0.70 6.04 8.14
C VAL A 141 0.54 6.90 8.27
N GLU A 142 1.59 6.50 7.55
CA GLU A 142 2.84 7.25 7.43
C GLU A 142 2.76 8.15 6.20
N ILE A 143 2.88 9.45 6.40
CA ILE A 143 2.84 10.42 5.29
C ILE A 143 4.25 10.55 4.70
N MET A 144 4.39 10.20 3.44
CA MET A 144 5.61 10.39 2.66
C MET A 144 5.68 11.84 2.19
N GLY A 145 6.63 12.61 2.72
CA GLY A 145 6.84 14.02 2.38
C GLY A 145 7.55 14.22 1.04
N ARG A 146 7.90 15.47 0.74
CA ARG A 146 8.56 15.86 -0.53
C ARG A 146 9.95 15.25 -0.76
N GLY A 147 10.60 14.71 0.26
CA GLY A 147 11.88 14.00 0.15
C GLY A 147 11.78 12.60 -0.45
N TYR A 148 10.56 12.12 -0.71
CA TYR A 148 10.28 10.81 -1.26
C TYR A 148 9.72 10.93 -2.68
N ALA A 149 9.97 9.91 -3.48
CA ALA A 149 9.26 9.65 -4.72
C ALA A 149 8.58 8.28 -4.63
N TRP A 150 7.31 8.25 -5.02
CA TRP A 150 6.55 7.04 -5.24
C TRP A 150 6.05 7.06 -6.68
N LEU A 151 6.32 5.99 -7.40
CA LEU A 151 5.98 5.83 -8.82
C LEU A 151 5.20 4.51 -8.96
N ASP A 152 3.98 4.62 -9.45
CA ASP A 152 3.16 3.50 -9.86
C ASP A 152 3.37 3.26 -11.35
N THR A 153 3.90 2.10 -11.74
CA THR A 153 4.25 1.79 -13.13
C THR A 153 3.16 1.03 -13.88
N GLY A 154 1.91 1.12 -13.41
CA GLY A 154 0.78 0.37 -13.94
C GLY A 154 0.28 0.79 -15.33
N THR A 155 0.78 1.90 -15.91
CA THR A 155 0.47 2.34 -17.27
C THR A 155 1.75 2.50 -18.09
N HIS A 156 1.63 2.51 -19.44
CA HIS A 156 2.79 2.72 -20.31
C HIS A 156 3.45 4.09 -20.06
N GLU A 157 2.66 5.11 -19.82
CA GLU A 157 3.14 6.47 -19.54
C GLU A 157 3.88 6.53 -18.20
N SER A 158 3.27 6.04 -17.13
CA SER A 158 3.90 6.04 -15.80
C SER A 158 5.15 5.15 -15.74
N LEU A 159 5.20 4.04 -16.51
CA LEU A 159 6.39 3.23 -16.65
C LEU A 159 7.54 3.99 -17.34
N LEU A 160 7.23 4.77 -18.37
CA LEU A 160 8.21 5.62 -19.05
C LEU A 160 8.75 6.72 -18.10
N GLU A 161 7.88 7.39 -17.38
CA GLU A 161 8.26 8.40 -16.39
C GLU A 161 9.14 7.83 -15.29
N ALA A 162 8.79 6.65 -14.77
CA ALA A 162 9.60 5.95 -13.78
C ALA A 162 11.00 5.60 -14.33
N GLY A 163 11.07 5.12 -15.57
CA GLY A 163 12.34 4.83 -16.25
C GLY A 163 13.22 6.08 -16.39
N GLN A 164 12.64 7.21 -16.77
CA GLN A 164 13.35 8.50 -16.87
C GLN A 164 13.84 9.01 -15.51
N PHE A 165 13.02 8.87 -14.46
CA PHE A 165 13.38 9.22 -13.10
C PHE A 165 14.60 8.42 -12.63
N ILE A 166 14.57 7.10 -12.75
CA ILE A 166 15.68 6.22 -12.36
C ILE A 166 16.94 6.50 -13.18
N ALA A 167 16.82 6.67 -14.51
CA ALA A 167 17.95 7.01 -15.35
C ALA A 167 18.62 8.33 -14.92
N THR A 168 17.83 9.33 -14.52
CA THR A 168 18.35 10.60 -14.01
C THR A 168 19.13 10.42 -12.71
N LEU A 169 18.62 9.62 -11.77
CA LEU A 169 19.32 9.32 -10.52
C LEU A 169 20.62 8.56 -10.78
N GLU A 170 20.57 7.51 -11.60
CA GLU A 170 21.75 6.71 -11.96
C GLU A 170 22.84 7.57 -12.59
N HIS A 171 22.50 8.38 -13.58
CA HIS A 171 23.47 9.23 -14.27
C HIS A 171 24.07 10.31 -13.37
N ARG A 172 23.34 10.76 -12.35
CA ARG A 172 23.80 11.85 -11.44
C ARG A 172 24.50 11.36 -10.20
N GLN A 173 24.08 10.24 -9.65
CA GLN A 173 24.53 9.73 -8.36
C GLN A 173 25.35 8.44 -8.47
N GLY A 174 25.32 7.74 -9.59
CA GLY A 174 26.07 6.51 -9.81
C GLY A 174 25.53 5.33 -8.99
N LEU A 175 24.23 5.11 -9.03
CA LEU A 175 23.57 4.00 -8.34
C LEU A 175 23.97 2.64 -8.93
#